data_8c579a7b218f8e2fb412295e18993633
#
_entry.id   8c579a7b218f8e2fb412295e18993633
#
_cell.length_a   1.000
_cell.length_b   1.000
_cell.length_c   1.000
_cell.angle_alpha   90.00
_cell.angle_beta   90.00
_cell.angle_gamma   90.00
#
_symmetry.space_group_name_H-M   'P 1'
#
loop_
_entity.id
_entity.type
_entity.pdbx_description
1 polymer ?
#
loop_
_entity_poly.entity_id
_entity_poly.type
_entity_poly.pdbx_seq_one_letter_code
_entity_poly.pdbx_strand_id
1 'polypeptide(L)'
;MNSVRSSIMKTKESGGQKQSKMEIQEVTTIRNLRDLGGIVNKEGKAIKDKCLFRSAYFNRASKEDTDLLYDKYNLHTIVDLRTYTEVAEQPDLNGRIRHVHMPVIEDFMDGITHEENRKYNYPDMAEMYKFIVSSPRQIENFRKIMNFIMDNNYEEGGVLWHCSEGKDRCGLVTVLTLMALDVDREKIVKDYLLTNQYNAEKAKSMYEYALSHADEKTAQRVYQAFVADEKYLNSAFEAMGDDYLYQVLKLDKEKVDNFKNKVLQ
;
A
#
# COMPACT_ATOMS: atom_id res chain seq x y z
N MET A 1 37.80 27.88 -0.25
CA MET A 1 37.02 29.13 -0.36
C MET A 1 36.29 29.09 -1.70
N ASN A 2 35.03 28.79 -1.71
CA ASN A 2 34.01 29.37 -2.60
C ASN A 2 32.67 28.75 -2.26
N SER A 3 31.80 29.62 -1.81
CA SER A 3 30.46 29.41 -1.39
C SER A 3 29.54 29.04 -2.57
N VAL A 4 28.70 28.02 -2.40
CA VAL A 4 27.49 27.85 -3.20
C VAL A 4 26.28 28.07 -2.29
N ARG A 5 25.73 29.28 -2.37
CA ARG A 5 24.49 29.68 -1.71
C ARG A 5 23.29 29.03 -2.40
N SER A 6 22.41 28.49 -1.58
CA SER A 6 21.09 28.00 -1.88
C SER A 6 20.24 29.04 -2.62
N SER A 7 19.61 28.62 -3.70
CA SER A 7 18.46 29.34 -4.29
C SER A 7 17.18 28.58 -3.91
N ILE A 8 16.53 29.07 -2.86
CA ILE A 8 15.15 28.70 -2.55
C ILE A 8 14.26 29.46 -3.51
N MET A 9 13.73 28.78 -4.53
CA MET A 9 12.65 29.33 -5.35
C MET A 9 11.33 29.21 -4.59
N LYS A 10 10.82 30.35 -4.15
CA LYS A 10 9.42 30.51 -3.74
C LYS A 10 8.56 30.45 -5.01
N THR A 11 7.85 29.35 -5.23
CA THR A 11 6.72 29.31 -6.16
C THR A 11 5.47 29.82 -5.48
N LYS A 12 4.86 30.83 -6.09
CA LYS A 12 3.60 31.45 -5.69
C LYS A 12 2.46 30.45 -5.84
N GLU A 13 1.63 30.41 -4.81
CA GLU A 13 0.32 29.74 -4.82
C GLU A 13 -0.59 30.34 -5.89
N SER A 14 -1.18 29.47 -6.71
CA SER A 14 -2.31 29.83 -7.56
C SER A 14 -3.34 28.71 -7.54
N GLY A 15 -4.55 29.02 -7.07
CA GLY A 15 -5.79 28.29 -7.33
C GLY A 15 -5.99 27.00 -6.52
N GLY A 16 -6.52 27.13 -5.29
CA GLY A 16 -6.79 26.01 -4.40
C GLY A 16 -7.95 25.12 -4.85
N GLN A 17 -7.66 23.98 -5.41
CA GLN A 17 -8.47 22.79 -5.15
C GLN A 17 -7.99 22.25 -3.79
N LYS A 18 -8.91 22.18 -2.79
CA LYS A 18 -8.65 21.48 -1.52
C LYS A 18 -8.23 20.06 -1.85
N GLN A 19 -6.93 19.76 -1.80
CA GLN A 19 -6.45 18.39 -1.72
C GLN A 19 -7.10 17.78 -0.47
N SER A 20 -7.95 16.78 -0.64
CA SER A 20 -8.51 16.04 0.48
C SER A 20 -7.33 15.52 1.30
N LYS A 21 -7.39 15.70 2.62
CA LYS A 21 -6.36 15.21 3.53
C LYS A 21 -6.43 13.67 3.53
N MET A 22 -5.65 13.03 2.70
CA MET A 22 -5.50 11.57 2.68
C MET A 22 -4.85 11.07 3.98
N GLU A 23 -4.05 11.90 4.64
CA GLU A 23 -3.30 11.55 5.83
C GLU A 23 -4.14 11.62 7.09
N ILE A 24 -4.09 10.55 7.90
CA ILE A 24 -4.74 10.48 9.22
C ILE A 24 -3.71 10.90 10.29
N GLN A 25 -3.54 12.21 10.47
CA GLN A 25 -2.50 12.79 11.32
C GLN A 25 -2.68 12.50 12.82
N GLU A 26 -3.88 12.15 13.25
CA GLU A 26 -4.21 11.89 14.66
C GLU A 26 -3.75 10.50 15.13
N VAL A 27 -3.55 9.57 14.18
CA VAL A 27 -3.03 8.22 14.44
C VAL A 27 -1.51 8.24 14.24
N THR A 28 -0.76 8.04 15.30
CA THR A 28 0.70 8.26 15.30
C THR A 28 1.53 6.98 15.38
N THR A 29 0.94 5.85 15.79
CA THR A 29 1.65 4.60 15.97
C THR A 29 1.61 3.68 14.75
N ILE A 30 0.79 4.00 13.75
CA ILE A 30 0.61 3.20 12.52
C ILE A 30 1.20 3.97 11.33
N ARG A 31 2.32 3.48 10.82
CA ARG A 31 3.02 4.13 9.69
C ARG A 31 2.27 3.95 8.37
N ASN A 32 2.50 4.88 7.45
CA ASN A 32 1.99 4.82 6.07
C ASN A 32 0.46 4.68 6.00
N LEU A 33 -0.24 5.10 7.08
CA LEU A 33 -1.70 5.04 7.19
C LEU A 33 -2.34 6.20 6.43
N ARG A 34 -3.29 5.89 5.57
CA ARG A 34 -4.10 6.89 4.88
C ARG A 34 -5.43 6.35 4.39
N ASP A 35 -6.38 7.26 4.28
CA ASP A 35 -7.66 7.09 3.61
C ASP A 35 -7.47 7.35 2.10
N LEU A 36 -8.02 6.50 1.25
CA LEU A 36 -8.05 6.70 -0.20
C LEU A 36 -9.22 7.58 -0.66
N GLY A 37 -10.04 8.07 0.28
CA GLY A 37 -11.11 9.00 0.04
C GLY A 37 -10.65 10.26 -0.70
N GLY A 38 -11.50 10.79 -1.58
CA GLY A 38 -11.21 11.96 -2.39
C GLY A 38 -10.37 11.70 -3.65
N ILE A 39 -9.83 10.49 -3.87
CA ILE A 39 -9.24 10.12 -5.16
C ILE A 39 -10.36 10.08 -6.21
N VAL A 40 -10.18 10.84 -7.29
CA VAL A 40 -11.17 11.01 -8.35
C VAL A 40 -10.88 10.08 -9.52
N ASN A 41 -11.87 9.33 -9.98
CA ASN A 41 -11.79 8.45 -11.13
C ASN A 41 -11.92 9.19 -12.48
N LYS A 42 -11.88 8.46 -13.60
CA LYS A 42 -12.00 9.02 -14.97
C LYS A 42 -13.35 9.68 -15.26
N GLU A 43 -14.40 9.27 -14.54
CA GLU A 43 -15.74 9.87 -14.68
C GLU A 43 -15.95 11.11 -13.80
N GLY A 44 -14.94 11.54 -13.04
CA GLY A 44 -15.04 12.67 -12.12
C GLY A 44 -15.66 12.33 -10.76
N LYS A 45 -15.95 11.05 -10.48
CA LYS A 45 -16.46 10.59 -9.20
C LYS A 45 -15.32 10.38 -8.21
N ALA A 46 -15.48 10.83 -6.99
CA ALA A 46 -14.51 10.65 -5.92
C ALA A 46 -14.80 9.40 -5.09
N ILE A 47 -13.75 8.74 -4.60
CA ILE A 47 -13.89 7.72 -3.55
C ILE A 47 -14.45 8.41 -2.30
N LYS A 48 -15.46 7.82 -1.68
CA LYS A 48 -16.02 8.28 -0.41
C LYS A 48 -14.96 8.19 0.68
N ASP A 49 -14.92 9.19 1.56
CA ASP A 49 -14.09 9.15 2.75
C ASP A 49 -14.49 7.98 3.65
N LYS A 50 -13.53 7.44 4.38
CA LYS A 50 -13.73 6.39 5.39
C LYS A 50 -14.21 5.04 4.85
N CYS A 51 -14.02 4.78 3.56
CA CYS A 51 -14.36 3.50 2.94
C CYS A 51 -13.13 2.61 2.76
N LEU A 52 -12.05 3.15 2.19
CA LEU A 52 -10.89 2.39 1.75
C LEU A 52 -9.62 2.97 2.34
N PHE A 53 -8.87 2.14 3.07
CA PHE A 53 -7.65 2.57 3.76
C PHE A 53 -6.48 1.65 3.43
N ARG A 54 -5.29 2.18 3.61
CA ARG A 54 -4.05 1.40 3.53
C ARG A 54 -3.03 1.84 4.57
N SER A 55 -2.16 0.91 5.01
CA SER A 55 -1.11 1.22 5.99
C SER A 55 0.05 0.22 5.97
N ALA A 56 1.06 0.45 6.82
CA ALA A 56 1.95 -0.57 7.33
C ALA A 56 1.25 -1.39 8.44
N TYR A 57 1.94 -2.39 8.99
CA TYR A 57 1.39 -3.33 9.98
C TYR A 57 1.02 -2.70 11.33
N PHE A 58 0.15 -3.37 12.08
CA PHE A 58 -0.47 -2.91 13.32
C PHE A 58 0.19 -3.43 14.60
N ASN A 59 1.31 -4.14 14.52
CA ASN A 59 1.93 -4.76 15.69
C ASN A 59 2.34 -3.76 16.80
N ARG A 60 2.49 -2.47 16.44
CA ARG A 60 2.80 -1.37 17.38
C ARG A 60 1.65 -0.37 17.52
N ALA A 61 0.49 -0.68 16.97
CA ALA A 61 -0.66 0.17 17.10
C ALA A 61 -1.03 0.34 18.58
N SER A 62 -1.28 1.56 19.03
CA SER A 62 -1.83 1.77 20.37
C SER A 62 -3.32 1.42 20.40
N LYS A 63 -3.83 1.10 21.57
CA LYS A 63 -5.27 0.88 21.74
C LYS A 63 -6.06 2.14 21.40
N GLU A 64 -5.55 3.29 21.79
CA GLU A 64 -6.12 4.61 21.51
C GLU A 64 -6.24 4.86 20.01
N ASP A 65 -5.19 4.54 19.25
CA ASP A 65 -5.19 4.70 17.79
C ASP A 65 -6.16 3.73 17.12
N THR A 66 -6.26 2.47 17.59
CA THR A 66 -7.22 1.51 17.03
C THR A 66 -8.66 1.84 17.37
N ASP A 67 -8.93 2.34 18.59
CA ASP A 67 -10.25 2.82 18.98
C ASP A 67 -10.64 4.08 18.17
N LEU A 68 -9.71 5.00 17.95
CA LEU A 68 -9.93 6.18 17.11
C LEU A 68 -10.29 5.80 15.66
N LEU A 69 -9.58 4.83 15.08
CA LEU A 69 -9.88 4.32 13.74
C LEU A 69 -11.28 3.71 13.68
N TYR A 70 -11.67 2.95 14.68
CA TYR A 70 -13.00 2.36 14.75
C TYR A 70 -14.10 3.42 14.93
N ASP A 71 -13.98 4.29 15.95
CA ASP A 71 -15.06 5.20 16.36
C ASP A 71 -15.17 6.43 15.45
N LYS A 72 -14.04 7.02 15.04
CA LYS A 72 -14.03 8.27 14.25
C LYS A 72 -13.94 8.02 12.74
N TYR A 73 -13.12 7.05 12.34
CA TYR A 73 -12.87 6.76 10.93
C TYR A 73 -13.72 5.62 10.38
N ASN A 74 -14.60 5.04 11.19
CA ASN A 74 -15.51 3.97 10.81
C ASN A 74 -14.78 2.76 10.19
N LEU A 75 -13.55 2.46 10.66
CA LEU A 75 -12.78 1.32 10.20
C LEU A 75 -13.21 0.05 10.93
N HIS A 76 -13.84 -0.88 10.24
CA HIS A 76 -14.39 -2.09 10.85
C HIS A 76 -13.66 -3.37 10.45
N THR A 77 -12.91 -3.35 9.35
CA THR A 77 -12.21 -4.54 8.86
C THR A 77 -10.77 -4.21 8.46
N ILE A 78 -9.83 -5.02 8.92
CA ILE A 78 -8.42 -5.02 8.52
C ILE A 78 -8.13 -6.32 7.76
N VAL A 79 -7.54 -6.19 6.58
CA VAL A 79 -7.03 -7.30 5.77
C VAL A 79 -5.51 -7.32 5.86
N ASP A 80 -4.97 -8.32 6.55
CA ASP A 80 -3.54 -8.54 6.68
C ASP A 80 -3.02 -9.35 5.48
N LEU A 81 -2.15 -8.73 4.68
CA LEU A 81 -1.58 -9.28 3.45
C LEU A 81 -0.23 -9.98 3.67
N ARG A 82 0.24 -10.05 4.90
CA ARG A 82 1.55 -10.61 5.27
C ARG A 82 1.56 -12.14 5.15
N THR A 83 2.76 -12.71 5.09
CA THR A 83 2.95 -14.16 5.13
C THR A 83 2.55 -14.74 6.50
N TYR A 84 2.38 -16.05 6.57
CA TYR A 84 2.10 -16.73 7.85
C TYR A 84 3.23 -16.55 8.86
N THR A 85 4.48 -16.60 8.40
CA THR A 85 5.66 -16.37 9.26
C THR A 85 5.68 -14.96 9.83
N GLU A 86 5.46 -13.92 9.00
CA GLU A 86 5.40 -12.52 9.45
C GLU A 86 4.32 -12.29 10.52
N VAL A 87 3.15 -12.89 10.33
CA VAL A 87 2.06 -12.76 11.30
C VAL A 87 2.38 -13.49 12.62
N ALA A 88 3.00 -14.67 12.54
CA ALA A 88 3.39 -15.43 13.72
C ALA A 88 4.47 -14.72 14.56
N GLU A 89 5.45 -14.09 13.88
CA GLU A 89 6.55 -13.37 14.55
C GLU A 89 6.12 -12.01 15.08
N GLN A 90 5.26 -11.31 14.37
CA GLN A 90 4.82 -9.95 14.72
C GLN A 90 3.29 -9.83 14.56
N PRO A 91 2.50 -10.47 15.45
CA PRO A 91 1.05 -10.40 15.37
C PRO A 91 0.56 -8.95 15.55
N ASP A 92 -0.51 -8.59 14.84
CA ASP A 92 -1.20 -7.34 15.07
C ASP A 92 -1.94 -7.37 16.41
N LEU A 93 -2.14 -6.20 17.01
CA LEU A 93 -2.92 -6.09 18.22
C LEU A 93 -4.38 -6.42 17.96
N ASN A 94 -4.93 -7.30 18.79
CA ASN A 94 -6.36 -7.57 18.80
C ASN A 94 -7.11 -6.39 19.41
N GLY A 95 -8.12 -5.90 18.69
CA GLY A 95 -8.97 -4.81 19.10
C GLY A 95 -10.43 -5.06 18.71
N ARG A 96 -11.21 -3.98 18.62
CA ARG A 96 -12.61 -4.03 18.17
C ARG A 96 -12.75 -4.25 16.65
N ILE A 97 -11.70 -3.94 15.89
CA ILE A 97 -11.68 -4.06 14.43
C ILE A 97 -11.50 -5.53 14.06
N ARG A 98 -12.31 -6.02 13.14
CA ARG A 98 -12.21 -7.40 12.62
C ARG A 98 -10.92 -7.56 11.81
N HIS A 99 -10.07 -8.51 12.16
CA HIS A 99 -8.88 -8.88 11.41
C HIS A 99 -9.14 -10.12 10.53
N VAL A 100 -8.73 -10.03 9.27
CA VAL A 100 -8.81 -11.11 8.29
C VAL A 100 -7.45 -11.29 7.65
N HIS A 101 -6.86 -12.48 7.79
CA HIS A 101 -5.57 -12.79 7.19
C HIS A 101 -5.76 -13.34 5.78
N MET A 102 -5.23 -12.63 4.78
CA MET A 102 -5.29 -12.99 3.36
C MET A 102 -3.95 -12.71 2.68
N PRO A 103 -2.98 -13.63 2.80
CA PRO A 103 -1.63 -13.40 2.29
C PRO A 103 -1.60 -13.24 0.77
N VAL A 104 -0.92 -12.21 0.27
CA VAL A 104 -0.60 -12.08 -1.16
C VAL A 104 0.46 -13.09 -1.56
N ILE A 105 1.48 -13.25 -0.70
CA ILE A 105 2.62 -14.16 -0.89
C ILE A 105 2.64 -15.10 0.30
N GLU A 106 2.79 -16.38 0.03
CA GLU A 106 3.03 -17.37 1.07
C GLU A 106 4.53 -17.49 1.37
N ASP A 107 4.90 -18.24 2.42
CA ASP A 107 6.25 -18.30 3.00
C ASP A 107 7.38 -18.86 2.11
N PHE A 108 7.13 -19.13 0.83
CA PHE A 108 8.11 -19.72 -0.11
C PHE A 108 9.04 -18.73 -0.78
N MET A 109 8.84 -17.45 -0.62
CA MET A 109 9.67 -16.45 -1.28
C MET A 109 10.72 -15.92 -0.32
N ASP A 110 11.86 -16.60 -0.27
CA ASP A 110 13.07 -16.05 0.33
C ASP A 110 13.36 -14.69 -0.30
N GLY A 111 13.46 -13.67 0.51
CA GLY A 111 13.86 -12.36 0.04
C GLY A 111 12.82 -11.24 0.19
N ILE A 112 11.53 -11.53 0.48
CA ILE A 112 10.47 -10.52 0.57
C ILE A 112 10.07 -10.20 2.01
N THR A 113 10.30 -11.13 2.93
CA THR A 113 9.86 -11.04 4.31
C THR A 113 11.05 -11.12 5.26
N HIS A 114 11.17 -10.23 6.21
CA HIS A 114 12.09 -10.16 7.36
C HIS A 114 13.51 -9.66 7.19
N GLU A 115 13.74 -8.60 7.96
CA GLU A 115 14.95 -7.80 8.00
C GLU A 115 16.12 -8.52 8.70
N GLU A 116 15.85 -9.40 9.67
CA GLU A 116 16.86 -9.89 10.59
C GLU A 116 17.63 -11.14 10.14
N ASN A 117 17.06 -11.97 9.27
CA ASN A 117 17.67 -13.22 8.82
C ASN A 117 18.27 -13.19 7.41
N ARG A 118 18.30 -12.03 6.76
CA ARG A 118 18.78 -11.90 5.38
C ARG A 118 20.14 -11.24 5.34
N LYS A 119 21.08 -11.94 4.83
CA LYS A 119 22.38 -11.41 4.39
C LYS A 119 22.20 -10.40 3.25
N TYR A 120 21.36 -9.36 3.46
CA TYR A 120 21.12 -8.24 2.54
C TYR A 120 20.83 -8.64 1.07
N ASN A 121 20.29 -9.83 0.85
CA ASN A 121 20.00 -10.31 -0.49
C ASN A 121 18.58 -9.93 -0.93
N TYR A 122 18.33 -8.62 -1.08
CA TYR A 122 17.08 -8.13 -1.62
C TYR A 122 16.97 -8.42 -3.12
N PRO A 123 15.82 -8.88 -3.62
CA PRO A 123 15.60 -9.09 -5.04
C PRO A 123 15.66 -7.78 -5.83
N ASP A 124 15.78 -7.85 -7.15
CA ASP A 124 15.41 -6.73 -7.99
C ASP A 124 13.92 -6.44 -7.81
N MET A 125 13.62 -5.23 -7.34
CA MET A 125 12.24 -4.89 -6.97
C MET A 125 11.30 -4.85 -8.18
N ALA A 126 11.77 -4.44 -9.36
CA ALA A 126 10.95 -4.42 -10.57
C ALA A 126 10.60 -5.85 -11.02
N GLU A 127 11.57 -6.76 -11.02
CA GLU A 127 11.34 -8.16 -11.32
C GLU A 127 10.44 -8.84 -10.28
N MET A 128 10.58 -8.47 -9.01
CA MET A 128 9.69 -8.96 -7.95
C MET A 128 8.22 -8.55 -8.20
N TYR A 129 7.97 -7.28 -8.55
CA TYR A 129 6.61 -6.81 -8.85
C TYR A 129 6.01 -7.53 -10.05
N LYS A 130 6.79 -7.67 -11.13
CA LYS A 130 6.41 -8.45 -12.30
C LYS A 130 6.06 -9.89 -11.94
N PHE A 131 6.91 -10.56 -11.15
CA PHE A 131 6.67 -11.91 -10.68
C PHE A 131 5.36 -12.03 -9.87
N ILE A 132 5.14 -11.13 -8.91
CA ILE A 132 3.96 -11.18 -8.04
C ILE A 132 2.66 -11.09 -8.86
N VAL A 133 2.58 -10.20 -9.85
CA VAL A 133 1.36 -10.05 -10.64
C VAL A 133 1.18 -11.10 -11.74
N SER A 134 2.23 -11.87 -12.07
CA SER A 134 2.19 -12.89 -13.13
C SER A 134 2.08 -14.32 -12.60
N SER A 135 2.37 -14.54 -11.33
CA SER A 135 2.40 -15.90 -10.77
C SER A 135 0.99 -16.43 -10.50
N PRO A 136 0.64 -17.65 -10.94
CA PRO A 136 -0.72 -18.18 -10.84
C PRO A 136 -1.28 -18.18 -9.40
N ARG A 137 -0.43 -18.48 -8.41
CA ARG A 137 -0.82 -18.53 -7.00
C ARG A 137 -1.15 -17.13 -6.46
N GLN A 138 -0.33 -16.13 -6.75
CA GLN A 138 -0.57 -14.75 -6.36
C GLN A 138 -1.79 -14.15 -7.07
N ILE A 139 -2.01 -14.49 -8.34
CA ILE A 139 -3.22 -14.13 -9.09
C ILE A 139 -4.47 -14.66 -8.37
N GLU A 140 -4.46 -15.91 -7.93
CA GLU A 140 -5.57 -16.49 -7.15
C GLU A 140 -5.77 -15.78 -5.81
N ASN A 141 -4.69 -15.46 -5.10
CA ASN A 141 -4.75 -14.71 -3.85
C ASN A 141 -5.30 -13.29 -4.07
N PHE A 142 -4.83 -12.58 -5.11
CA PHE A 142 -5.39 -11.27 -5.49
C PHE A 142 -6.87 -11.35 -5.83
N ARG A 143 -7.30 -12.37 -6.56
CA ARG A 143 -8.72 -12.60 -6.85
C ARG A 143 -9.55 -12.71 -5.58
N LYS A 144 -9.10 -13.50 -4.60
CA LYS A 144 -9.77 -13.67 -3.30
C LYS A 144 -9.83 -12.35 -2.53
N ILE A 145 -8.71 -11.63 -2.45
CA ILE A 145 -8.61 -10.34 -1.75
C ILE A 145 -9.53 -9.31 -2.40
N MET A 146 -9.49 -9.18 -3.73
CA MET A 146 -10.36 -8.24 -4.45
C MET A 146 -11.84 -8.57 -4.26
N ASN A 147 -12.22 -9.84 -4.35
CA ASN A 147 -13.59 -10.25 -4.06
C ASN A 147 -14.01 -9.91 -2.63
N PHE A 148 -13.14 -10.15 -1.65
CA PHE A 148 -13.41 -9.80 -0.25
C PHE A 148 -13.62 -8.28 -0.07
N ILE A 149 -12.75 -7.45 -0.66
CA ILE A 149 -12.87 -5.98 -0.61
C ILE A 149 -14.19 -5.53 -1.27
N MET A 150 -14.53 -6.06 -2.45
CA MET A 150 -15.74 -5.68 -3.18
C MET A 150 -17.03 -6.13 -2.47
N ASP A 151 -16.99 -7.25 -1.73
CA ASP A 151 -18.15 -7.80 -1.01
C ASP A 151 -18.43 -7.08 0.31
N ASN A 152 -17.50 -6.27 0.81
CA ASN A 152 -17.68 -5.57 2.08
C ASN A 152 -18.96 -4.72 2.10
N ASN A 153 -19.60 -4.67 3.26
CA ASN A 153 -20.71 -3.76 3.52
C ASN A 153 -20.17 -2.41 4.01
N TYR A 154 -20.01 -1.47 3.09
CA TYR A 154 -19.46 -0.14 3.38
C TYR A 154 -20.42 0.78 4.17
N GLU A 155 -21.68 0.39 4.33
CA GLU A 155 -22.61 1.07 5.25
C GLU A 155 -22.29 0.73 6.71
N GLU A 156 -21.78 -0.48 6.97
CA GLU A 156 -21.34 -0.89 8.30
C GLU A 156 -19.95 -0.37 8.65
N GLY A 157 -19.06 -0.24 7.67
CA GLY A 157 -17.72 0.31 7.91
C GLY A 157 -16.72 0.09 6.78
N GLY A 158 -15.63 0.82 6.88
CA GLY A 158 -14.52 0.80 5.92
C GLY A 158 -13.62 -0.44 6.07
N VAL A 159 -12.83 -0.67 5.02
CA VAL A 159 -11.82 -1.72 4.94
C VAL A 159 -10.43 -1.12 4.81
N LEU A 160 -9.50 -1.58 5.62
CA LEU A 160 -8.07 -1.31 5.51
C LEU A 160 -7.34 -2.57 5.07
N TRP A 161 -6.36 -2.43 4.20
CA TRP A 161 -5.39 -3.50 3.93
C TRP A 161 -3.98 -3.03 4.20
N HIS A 162 -3.17 -3.93 4.73
CA HIS A 162 -1.78 -3.65 5.05
C HIS A 162 -0.86 -4.84 4.76
N CYS A 163 0.44 -4.55 4.73
CA CYS A 163 1.51 -5.53 4.83
C CYS A 163 2.53 -5.03 5.85
N SER A 164 3.79 -5.43 5.79
CA SER A 164 4.81 -4.99 6.76
C SER A 164 5.13 -3.50 6.62
N GLU A 165 5.45 -3.00 5.42
CA GLU A 165 5.79 -1.59 5.19
C GLU A 165 4.66 -0.76 4.54
N GLY A 166 3.54 -1.39 4.19
CA GLY A 166 2.45 -0.73 3.49
C GLY A 166 2.81 -0.29 2.06
N LYS A 167 3.88 -0.84 1.49
CA LYS A 167 4.45 -0.45 0.20
C LYS A 167 4.10 -1.45 -0.91
N ASP A 168 4.67 -2.65 -0.87
CA ASP A 168 4.67 -3.58 -2.00
C ASP A 168 3.34 -4.35 -2.16
N ARG A 169 3.06 -5.32 -1.33
CA ARG A 169 1.80 -6.12 -1.35
C ARG A 169 0.57 -5.22 -1.19
N CYS A 170 0.64 -4.34 -0.22
CA CYS A 170 -0.36 -3.30 0.01
C CYS A 170 -0.52 -2.38 -1.22
N GLY A 171 0.58 -1.95 -1.83
CA GLY A 171 0.59 -1.13 -3.04
C GLY A 171 -0.08 -1.83 -4.22
N LEU A 172 0.22 -3.11 -4.46
CA LEU A 172 -0.38 -3.88 -5.55
C LEU A 172 -1.89 -4.09 -5.34
N VAL A 173 -2.35 -4.39 -4.12
CA VAL A 173 -3.80 -4.45 -3.83
C VAL A 173 -4.45 -3.08 -4.05
N THR A 174 -3.77 -1.99 -3.68
CA THR A 174 -4.27 -0.63 -3.96
C THR A 174 -4.35 -0.35 -5.46
N VAL A 175 -3.33 -0.74 -6.23
CA VAL A 175 -3.36 -0.63 -7.71
C VAL A 175 -4.59 -1.32 -8.29
N LEU A 176 -4.82 -2.58 -7.91
CA LEU A 176 -5.97 -3.36 -8.41
C LEU A 176 -7.31 -2.74 -8.00
N THR A 177 -7.41 -2.25 -6.77
CA THR A 177 -8.61 -1.59 -6.27
C THR A 177 -8.88 -0.28 -7.03
N LEU A 178 -7.86 0.56 -7.23
CA LEU A 178 -8.01 1.82 -7.96
C LEU A 178 -8.26 1.59 -9.46
N MET A 179 -7.67 0.54 -10.07
CA MET A 179 -8.02 0.11 -11.43
C MET A 179 -9.50 -0.31 -11.52
N ALA A 180 -10.01 -1.07 -10.56
CA ALA A 180 -11.42 -1.47 -10.51
C ALA A 180 -12.38 -0.27 -10.37
N LEU A 181 -11.92 0.83 -9.80
CA LEU A 181 -12.66 2.10 -9.66
C LEU A 181 -12.46 3.06 -10.86
N ASP A 182 -11.78 2.62 -11.92
CA ASP A 182 -11.43 3.42 -13.11
C ASP A 182 -10.60 4.69 -12.80
N VAL A 183 -9.71 4.61 -11.83
CA VAL A 183 -8.77 5.69 -11.52
C VAL A 183 -7.64 5.72 -12.55
N ASP A 184 -7.22 6.92 -12.97
CA ASP A 184 -6.11 7.10 -13.90
C ASP A 184 -4.80 6.58 -13.32
N ARG A 185 -3.97 5.96 -14.17
CA ARG A 185 -2.66 5.41 -13.80
C ARG A 185 -1.77 6.44 -13.09
N GLU A 186 -1.77 7.69 -13.54
CA GLU A 186 -1.00 8.77 -12.92
C GLU A 186 -1.38 8.99 -11.44
N LYS A 187 -2.67 8.96 -11.13
CA LYS A 187 -3.16 9.09 -9.75
C LYS A 187 -2.81 7.86 -8.89
N ILE A 188 -2.85 6.67 -9.48
CA ILE A 188 -2.43 5.42 -8.84
C ILE A 188 -0.95 5.50 -8.47
N VAL A 189 -0.09 5.89 -9.41
CA VAL A 189 1.35 6.09 -9.19
C VAL A 189 1.60 7.15 -8.13
N LYS A 190 0.85 8.25 -8.17
CA LYS A 190 0.96 9.33 -7.17
C LYS A 190 0.67 8.82 -5.74
N ASP A 191 -0.41 8.05 -5.53
CA ASP A 191 -0.67 7.43 -4.23
C ASP A 191 0.47 6.50 -3.80
N TYR A 192 0.95 5.66 -4.69
CA TYR A 192 2.05 4.75 -4.38
C TYR A 192 3.31 5.48 -3.92
N LEU A 193 3.69 6.56 -4.61
CA LEU A 193 4.88 7.36 -4.30
C LEU A 193 4.76 8.14 -2.98
N LEU A 194 3.54 8.40 -2.47
CA LEU A 194 3.35 8.98 -1.14
C LEU A 194 3.99 8.12 -0.03
N THR A 195 4.14 6.82 -0.25
CA THR A 195 4.85 5.92 0.66
C THR A 195 6.24 6.44 1.05
N ASN A 196 6.93 7.16 0.15
CA ASN A 196 8.26 7.72 0.42
C ASN A 196 8.23 8.79 1.52
N GLN A 197 7.13 9.53 1.66
CA GLN A 197 6.98 10.52 2.73
C GLN A 197 6.86 9.85 4.10
N TYR A 198 6.16 8.71 4.17
CA TYR A 198 5.92 7.97 5.41
C TYR A 198 7.09 7.04 5.79
N ASN A 199 7.85 6.55 4.83
CA ASN A 199 8.91 5.57 5.05
C ASN A 199 10.34 6.18 4.96
N ALA A 200 10.48 7.50 4.76
CA ALA A 200 11.77 8.15 4.55
C ALA A 200 12.79 7.89 5.68
N GLU A 201 12.36 8.04 6.94
CA GLU A 201 13.22 7.81 8.10
C GLU A 201 13.63 6.34 8.23
N LYS A 202 12.69 5.42 8.00
CA LYS A 202 12.98 3.98 8.01
C LYS A 202 13.95 3.61 6.91
N ALA A 203 13.74 4.08 5.68
CA ALA A 203 14.62 3.81 4.55
C ALA A 203 16.06 4.31 4.84
N LYS A 204 16.20 5.52 5.38
CA LYS A 204 17.47 6.08 5.78
C LYS A 204 18.15 5.25 6.87
N SER A 205 17.42 4.92 7.93
CA SER A 205 17.94 4.11 9.04
C SER A 205 18.42 2.73 8.58
N MET A 206 17.66 2.08 7.69
CA MET A 206 18.05 0.78 7.14
C MET A 206 19.26 0.86 6.21
N TYR A 207 19.38 1.94 5.43
CA TYR A 207 20.57 2.21 4.64
C TYR A 207 21.82 2.38 5.53
N GLU A 208 21.74 3.23 6.55
CA GLU A 208 22.86 3.51 7.48
C GLU A 208 23.27 2.24 8.24
N TYR A 209 22.29 1.43 8.67
CA TYR A 209 22.55 0.14 9.30
C TYR A 209 23.26 -0.81 8.33
N ALA A 210 22.77 -0.95 7.11
CA ALA A 210 23.40 -1.81 6.10
C ALA A 210 24.83 -1.34 5.75
N LEU A 211 25.05 -0.04 5.64
CA LEU A 211 26.36 0.55 5.36
C LEU A 211 27.38 0.27 6.47
N SER A 212 26.92 0.16 7.73
CA SER A 212 27.80 -0.18 8.86
C SER A 212 28.18 -1.66 8.94
N HIS A 213 27.48 -2.55 8.19
CA HIS A 213 27.67 -4.01 8.25
C HIS A 213 28.05 -4.65 6.91
N ALA A 214 27.98 -3.90 5.81
CA ALA A 214 28.21 -4.37 4.45
C ALA A 214 28.79 -3.25 3.56
N ASP A 215 28.90 -3.52 2.27
CA ASP A 215 29.38 -2.54 1.28
C ASP A 215 28.29 -1.56 0.83
N GLU A 216 28.71 -0.46 0.22
CA GLU A 216 27.82 0.59 -0.33
C GLU A 216 26.78 0.04 -1.30
N LYS A 217 27.15 -0.91 -2.14
CA LYS A 217 26.23 -1.53 -3.13
C LYS A 217 25.09 -2.27 -2.42
N THR A 218 25.43 -2.97 -1.35
CA THR A 218 24.46 -3.67 -0.49
C THR A 218 23.57 -2.69 0.25
N ALA A 219 24.14 -1.64 0.83
CA ALA A 219 23.38 -0.58 1.51
C ALA A 219 22.39 0.09 0.54
N GLN A 220 22.81 0.35 -0.69
CA GLN A 220 21.94 0.92 -1.71
C GLN A 220 20.79 -0.01 -2.11
N ARG A 221 21.00 -1.31 -2.19
CA ARG A 221 19.93 -2.29 -2.42
C ARG A 221 18.93 -2.32 -1.27
N VAL A 222 19.42 -2.27 -0.04
CA VAL A 222 18.57 -2.17 1.16
C VAL A 222 17.71 -0.91 1.07
N TYR A 223 18.30 0.25 0.79
CA TYR A 223 17.55 1.50 0.62
C TYR A 223 16.44 1.36 -0.43
N GLN A 224 16.76 0.82 -1.60
CA GLN A 224 15.79 0.62 -2.70
C GLN A 224 14.62 -0.29 -2.30
N ALA A 225 14.82 -1.25 -1.39
CA ALA A 225 13.75 -2.09 -0.89
C ALA A 225 12.74 -1.35 -0.01
N PHE A 226 13.10 -0.20 0.58
CA PHE A 226 12.24 0.59 1.45
C PHE A 226 11.59 1.80 0.76
N VAL A 227 12.12 2.25 -0.38
CA VAL A 227 11.55 3.36 -1.15
C VAL A 227 10.61 2.86 -2.25
N ALA A 228 9.56 3.62 -2.50
CA ALA A 228 8.69 3.44 -3.66
C ALA A 228 9.34 4.09 -4.89
N ASP A 229 9.40 3.37 -6.00
CA ASP A 229 9.91 3.86 -7.27
C ASP A 229 8.89 3.53 -8.37
N GLU A 230 8.58 4.49 -9.21
CA GLU A 230 7.61 4.34 -10.30
C GLU A 230 7.95 3.16 -11.21
N LYS A 231 9.25 2.86 -11.41
CA LYS A 231 9.69 1.73 -12.22
C LYS A 231 9.17 0.38 -11.71
N TYR A 232 8.93 0.22 -10.39
CA TYR A 232 8.38 -1.02 -9.84
C TYR A 232 6.93 -1.21 -10.27
N LEU A 233 6.12 -0.15 -10.18
CA LEU A 233 4.75 -0.21 -10.69
C LEU A 233 4.69 -0.34 -12.20
N ASN A 234 5.60 0.32 -12.94
CA ASN A 234 5.65 0.22 -14.39
C ASN A 234 5.91 -1.24 -14.83
N SER A 235 6.84 -1.93 -14.16
CA SER A 235 7.08 -3.36 -14.38
C SER A 235 5.84 -4.22 -14.10
N ALA A 236 5.10 -3.92 -13.03
CA ALA A 236 3.83 -4.60 -12.74
C ALA A 236 2.78 -4.33 -13.82
N PHE A 237 2.56 -3.07 -14.22
CA PHE A 237 1.60 -2.71 -15.26
C PHE A 237 1.93 -3.35 -16.61
N GLU A 238 3.19 -3.39 -17.00
CA GLU A 238 3.64 -4.08 -18.22
C GLU A 238 3.33 -5.58 -18.17
N ALA A 239 3.55 -6.22 -17.02
CA ALA A 239 3.25 -7.63 -16.83
C ALA A 239 1.74 -7.94 -16.75
N MET A 240 0.95 -7.02 -16.20
CA MET A 240 -0.52 -7.13 -16.17
C MET A 240 -1.11 -7.03 -17.58
N GLY A 241 -0.58 -6.16 -18.44
CA GLY A 241 -1.16 -5.87 -19.74
C GLY A 241 -2.55 -5.24 -19.65
N ASP A 242 -3.27 -5.26 -20.77
CA ASP A 242 -4.63 -4.75 -20.85
C ASP A 242 -5.63 -5.74 -20.24
N ASP A 243 -6.69 -5.21 -19.64
CA ASP A 243 -7.84 -5.98 -19.14
C ASP A 243 -7.50 -7.04 -18.06
N TYR A 244 -6.44 -6.83 -17.29
CA TYR A 244 -5.95 -7.75 -16.26
C TYR A 244 -7.04 -8.17 -15.25
N LEU A 245 -7.88 -7.23 -14.83
CA LEU A 245 -8.94 -7.49 -13.84
C LEU A 245 -9.93 -8.55 -14.34
N TYR A 246 -10.26 -8.55 -15.63
CA TYR A 246 -11.28 -9.44 -16.18
C TYR A 246 -10.70 -10.67 -16.87
N GLN A 247 -9.56 -10.55 -17.56
CA GLN A 247 -8.97 -11.68 -18.28
C GLN A 247 -8.09 -12.55 -17.39
N VAL A 248 -7.37 -11.96 -16.45
CA VAL A 248 -6.42 -12.68 -15.58
C VAL A 248 -7.03 -12.92 -14.19
N LEU A 249 -7.45 -11.87 -13.49
CA LEU A 249 -8.09 -12.03 -12.19
C LEU A 249 -9.50 -12.64 -12.27
N LYS A 250 -10.14 -12.65 -13.45
CA LYS A 250 -11.51 -13.18 -13.64
C LYS A 250 -12.54 -12.56 -12.70
N LEU A 251 -12.41 -11.25 -12.42
CA LEU A 251 -13.39 -10.54 -11.62
C LEU A 251 -14.73 -10.42 -12.40
N ASP A 252 -15.81 -10.56 -11.68
CA ASP A 252 -17.16 -10.37 -12.22
C ASP A 252 -17.44 -8.88 -12.45
N LYS A 253 -17.90 -8.50 -13.66
CA LYS A 253 -18.14 -7.10 -14.03
C LYS A 253 -19.25 -6.47 -13.21
N GLU A 254 -20.35 -7.19 -13.00
CA GLU A 254 -21.48 -6.70 -12.20
C GLU A 254 -21.03 -6.45 -10.75
N LYS A 255 -20.18 -7.32 -10.19
CA LYS A 255 -19.60 -7.14 -8.86
C LYS A 255 -18.70 -5.91 -8.79
N VAL A 256 -17.88 -5.66 -9.81
CA VAL A 256 -17.05 -4.44 -9.90
C VAL A 256 -17.95 -3.20 -9.99
N ASP A 257 -19.01 -3.21 -10.80
CA ASP A 257 -19.93 -2.09 -10.91
C ASP A 257 -20.70 -1.84 -9.60
N ASN A 258 -21.13 -2.89 -8.92
CA ASN A 258 -21.73 -2.79 -7.58
C ASN A 258 -20.76 -2.21 -6.56
N PHE A 259 -19.49 -2.59 -6.61
CA PHE A 259 -18.45 -2.01 -5.77
C PHE A 259 -18.26 -0.50 -6.02
N LYS A 260 -18.18 -0.08 -7.30
CA LYS A 260 -18.14 1.35 -7.66
C LYS A 260 -19.31 2.11 -7.05
N ASN A 261 -20.53 1.58 -7.16
CA ASN A 261 -21.72 2.22 -6.60
C ASN A 261 -21.69 2.35 -5.06
N LYS A 262 -21.05 1.40 -4.37
CA LYS A 262 -20.89 1.46 -2.91
C LYS A 262 -19.91 2.55 -2.47
N VAL A 263 -18.78 2.72 -3.17
CA VAL A 263 -17.63 3.51 -2.68
C VAL A 263 -17.37 4.81 -3.43
N LEU A 264 -18.01 5.07 -4.57
CA LEU A 264 -17.89 6.33 -5.31
C LEU A 264 -19.07 7.28 -5.04
N GLN A 265 -18.78 8.60 -5.11
CA GLN A 265 -19.77 9.68 -4.99
C GLN A 265 -19.54 10.78 -6.02
#